data_e856b8be98f59024dec263e3e6350b2f
#
_entry.id   e856b8be98f59024dec263e3e6350b2f
#
_cell.length_a   1.000
_cell.length_b   1.000
_cell.length_c   1.000
_cell.angle_alpha   90.00
_cell.angle_beta   90.00
_cell.angle_gamma   90.00
#
_symmetry.space_group_name_H-M   'P 1'
#
loop_
_entity.id
_entity.type
_entity.pdbx_description
1 polymer ?
#
loop_
_entity_poly.entity_id
_entity_poly.type
_entity_poly.pdbx_seq_one_letter_code
_entity_poly.pdbx_strand_id
1 'polypeptide(L)'
;MADPVLESPSALVACGAVAGRVLEGIRVLDLTRVVAGPFATGILADLGADVIKVERPRTGDDYRHGPSKEGQTSLAFENTNRGKRSITLDVGTPAGRDVFLRLVEHADAVVENFRAGWMT
;
A
#
# COMPACT_ATOMS: atom_id res chain seq x y z
N MET A 1 -34.07 31.31 -45.89
CA MET A 1 -34.63 30.40 -44.83
C MET A 1 -33.48 29.57 -44.36
N ALA A 2 -32.85 29.99 -43.28
CA ALA A 2 -31.65 29.39 -42.74
C ALA A 2 -32.06 28.48 -41.56
N ASP A 3 -31.65 27.22 -41.64
CA ASP A 3 -31.89 26.25 -40.57
C ASP A 3 -31.11 26.64 -39.31
N PRO A 4 -31.72 26.53 -38.14
CA PRO A 4 -31.00 26.75 -36.90
C PRO A 4 -30.07 25.55 -36.63
N VAL A 5 -28.78 25.83 -36.65
CA VAL A 5 -27.76 24.90 -36.13
C VAL A 5 -28.05 24.64 -34.66
N LEU A 6 -28.48 23.42 -34.35
CA LEU A 6 -28.56 22.92 -32.98
C LEU A 6 -27.16 22.88 -32.42
N GLU A 7 -26.79 23.92 -31.68
CA GLU A 7 -25.66 23.85 -30.76
C GLU A 7 -25.98 22.81 -29.68
N SER A 8 -25.40 21.64 -29.83
CA SER A 8 -25.36 20.63 -28.77
C SER A 8 -24.48 21.19 -27.65
N PRO A 9 -25.02 21.42 -26.46
CA PRO A 9 -24.17 21.70 -25.33
C PRO A 9 -23.37 20.42 -25.03
N SER A 10 -22.13 20.39 -25.45
CA SER A 10 -21.14 19.46 -24.96
C SER A 10 -20.99 19.74 -23.43
N ALA A 11 -21.90 19.17 -22.68
CA ALA A 11 -21.70 19.01 -21.25
C ALA A 11 -20.54 18.02 -21.07
N LEU A 12 -19.33 18.48 -21.26
CA LEU A 12 -18.19 17.92 -20.60
C LEU A 12 -18.55 18.01 -19.10
N VAL A 13 -19.08 16.90 -18.57
CA VAL A 13 -19.04 16.65 -17.15
C VAL A 13 -17.56 16.73 -16.80
N ALA A 14 -17.12 17.90 -16.37
CA ALA A 14 -15.86 18.03 -15.67
C ALA A 14 -16.00 17.04 -14.52
N CYS A 15 -15.40 15.88 -14.69
CA CYS A 15 -15.15 14.97 -13.57
C CYS A 15 -14.37 15.84 -12.61
N GLY A 16 -15.10 16.40 -11.63
CA GLY A 16 -14.54 17.31 -10.66
C GLY A 16 -13.30 16.62 -10.11
N ALA A 17 -12.16 17.28 -10.20
CA ALA A 17 -10.97 16.80 -9.54
C ALA A 17 -11.42 16.41 -8.14
N VAL A 18 -11.37 15.11 -7.82
CA VAL A 18 -11.62 14.62 -6.48
C VAL A 18 -10.57 15.32 -5.64
N ALA A 19 -10.98 16.34 -4.92
CA ALA A 19 -10.07 17.08 -4.06
C ALA A 19 -9.65 16.12 -2.95
N GLY A 20 -8.45 15.58 -3.05
CA GLY A 20 -7.90 14.58 -2.15
C GLY A 20 -8.25 13.13 -2.53
N ARG A 21 -7.39 12.22 -2.15
CA ARG A 21 -7.66 10.78 -2.23
C ARG A 21 -8.49 10.37 -1.01
N VAL A 22 -9.35 9.36 -1.15
CA VAL A 22 -10.29 8.92 -0.11
C VAL A 22 -9.61 8.65 1.25
N LEU A 23 -8.39 8.10 1.23
CA LEU A 23 -7.60 7.77 2.42
C LEU A 23 -6.39 8.71 2.61
N GLU A 24 -6.43 9.92 2.04
CA GLU A 24 -5.36 10.90 2.25
C GLU A 24 -5.24 11.26 3.73
N GLY A 25 -4.01 11.24 4.26
CA GLY A 25 -3.71 11.49 5.67
C GLY A 25 -3.78 10.24 6.57
N ILE A 26 -4.31 9.12 6.08
CA ILE A 26 -4.32 7.85 6.81
C ILE A 26 -2.98 7.16 6.63
N ARG A 27 -2.34 6.78 7.74
CA ARG A 27 -1.10 6.01 7.75
C ARG A 27 -1.30 4.58 8.20
N VAL A 28 -0.79 3.63 7.42
CA VAL A 28 -0.92 2.20 7.66
C VAL A 28 0.46 1.56 7.80
N LEU A 29 0.70 0.83 8.87
CA LEU A 29 1.85 -0.07 8.99
C LEU A 29 1.46 -1.45 8.49
N ASP A 30 2.13 -1.88 7.43
CA ASP A 30 1.87 -3.15 6.74
C ASP A 30 2.94 -4.19 7.09
N LEU A 31 2.62 -5.13 7.99
CA LEU A 31 3.48 -6.26 8.34
C LEU A 31 3.11 -7.52 7.53
N THR A 32 2.19 -7.41 6.60
CA THR A 32 1.69 -8.55 5.83
C THR A 32 2.73 -9.13 4.88
N ARG A 33 2.54 -10.39 4.49
CA ARG A 33 3.42 -11.12 3.58
C ARG A 33 2.63 -11.93 2.57
N VAL A 34 3.30 -12.27 1.49
CA VAL A 34 2.85 -13.15 0.40
C VAL A 34 1.79 -12.46 -0.48
N VAL A 35 0.49 -12.74 -0.35
CA VAL A 35 -0.53 -12.28 -1.31
C VAL A 35 -1.64 -11.46 -0.66
N ALA A 36 -2.49 -12.10 0.12
CA ALA A 36 -3.78 -11.53 0.52
C ALA A 36 -3.63 -10.21 1.32
N GLY A 37 -2.75 -10.20 2.32
CA GLY A 37 -2.46 -9.00 3.09
C GLY A 37 -1.83 -7.89 2.25
N PRO A 38 -0.71 -8.16 1.53
CA PRO A 38 -0.09 -7.15 0.66
C PRO A 38 -1.04 -6.61 -0.40
N PHE A 39 -1.90 -7.44 -0.99
CA PHE A 39 -2.89 -7.00 -1.96
C PHE A 39 -3.92 -6.04 -1.31
N ALA A 40 -4.43 -6.39 -0.13
CA ALA A 40 -5.37 -5.53 0.60
C ALA A 40 -4.76 -4.17 0.94
N THR A 41 -3.53 -4.15 1.49
CA THR A 41 -2.83 -2.90 1.83
C THR A 41 -2.37 -2.13 0.58
N GLY A 42 -2.17 -2.80 -0.56
CA GLY A 42 -1.96 -2.18 -1.87
C GLY A 42 -3.19 -1.39 -2.34
N ILE A 43 -4.39 -1.91 -2.12
CA ILE A 43 -5.64 -1.18 -2.39
C ILE A 43 -5.74 0.07 -1.51
N LEU A 44 -5.35 0.00 -0.24
CA LEU A 44 -5.32 1.18 0.64
C LEU A 44 -4.35 2.25 0.11
N ALA A 45 -3.18 1.84 -0.40
CA ALA A 45 -2.23 2.75 -1.03
C ALA A 45 -2.81 3.39 -2.31
N ASP A 46 -3.49 2.61 -3.16
CA ASP A 46 -4.16 3.12 -4.37
C ASP A 46 -5.24 4.16 -4.01
N LEU A 47 -5.92 3.99 -2.88
CA LEU A 47 -6.91 4.93 -2.36
C LEU A 47 -6.29 6.15 -1.65
N GLY A 48 -4.98 6.21 -1.52
CA GLY A 48 -4.25 7.38 -1.03
C GLY A 48 -3.68 7.28 0.38
N ALA A 49 -3.80 6.14 1.05
CA ALA A 49 -3.14 5.93 2.34
C ALA A 49 -1.62 5.94 2.21
N ASP A 50 -0.93 6.46 3.23
CA ASP A 50 0.51 6.35 3.40
C ASP A 50 0.84 4.97 3.99
N VAL A 51 1.00 3.98 3.12
CA VAL A 51 1.29 2.61 3.53
C VAL A 51 2.79 2.38 3.66
N ILE A 52 3.23 1.98 4.84
CA ILE A 52 4.62 1.66 5.15
C ILE A 52 4.74 0.16 5.38
N LYS A 53 5.33 -0.55 4.42
CA LYS A 53 5.61 -1.98 4.54
C LYS A 53 6.81 -2.21 5.44
N VAL A 54 6.61 -2.99 6.49
CA VAL A 54 7.66 -3.37 7.45
C VAL A 54 8.16 -4.77 7.09
N GLU A 55 9.41 -4.86 6.66
CA GLU A 55 9.99 -6.10 6.16
C GLU A 55 11.12 -6.63 7.05
N ARG A 56 11.27 -7.95 7.08
CA ARG A 56 12.38 -8.60 7.80
C ARG A 56 13.73 -8.23 7.17
N PRO A 57 14.77 -8.04 7.97
CA PRO A 57 16.13 -7.90 7.44
C PRO A 57 16.52 -9.07 6.53
N ARG A 58 17.32 -8.79 5.52
CA ARG A 58 17.93 -9.72 4.54
C ARG A 58 16.94 -10.45 3.61
N THR A 59 15.83 -10.96 4.12
CA THR A 59 14.90 -11.76 3.32
C THR A 59 13.71 -10.96 2.79
N GLY A 60 13.25 -9.95 3.53
CA GLY A 60 12.05 -9.20 3.18
C GLY A 60 10.79 -10.05 3.17
N ASP A 61 9.88 -9.73 2.28
CA ASP A 61 8.70 -10.53 1.97
C ASP A 61 9.09 -11.73 1.10
N ASP A 62 8.55 -12.90 1.42
CA ASP A 62 8.83 -14.14 0.68
C ASP A 62 8.46 -14.01 -0.82
N TYR A 63 7.52 -13.14 -1.14
CA TYR A 63 7.08 -12.88 -2.52
C TYR A 63 8.11 -12.11 -3.38
N ARG A 64 9.13 -11.52 -2.75
CA ARG A 64 10.27 -10.92 -3.48
C ARG A 64 11.08 -11.96 -4.26
N HIS A 65 11.08 -13.20 -3.79
CA HIS A 65 11.87 -14.32 -4.33
C HIS A 65 11.09 -15.16 -5.35
N GLY A 66 9.94 -14.69 -5.83
CA GLY A 66 9.16 -15.35 -6.86
C GLY A 66 9.86 -15.33 -8.24
N PRO A 67 9.28 -15.99 -9.26
CA PRO A 67 9.83 -16.00 -10.60
C PRO A 67 10.07 -14.58 -11.11
N SER A 68 11.32 -14.29 -11.46
CA SER A 68 11.75 -12.99 -12.00
C SER A 68 12.96 -13.20 -12.91
N LYS A 69 13.26 -12.20 -13.74
CA LYS A 69 14.55 -12.18 -14.45
C LYS A 69 15.67 -11.90 -13.43
N GLU A 70 16.85 -12.41 -13.71
CA GLU A 70 18.02 -12.19 -12.87
C GLU A 70 18.22 -10.70 -12.54
N GLY A 71 18.41 -10.40 -11.27
CA GLY A 71 18.58 -9.02 -10.78
C GLY A 71 17.30 -8.18 -10.68
N GLN A 72 16.12 -8.75 -10.94
CA GLN A 72 14.84 -8.04 -10.82
C GLN A 72 14.00 -8.59 -9.66
N THR A 73 13.20 -7.74 -9.05
CA THR A 73 12.19 -8.14 -8.07
C THR A 73 11.06 -8.91 -8.79
N SER A 74 10.42 -9.84 -8.08
CA SER A 74 9.28 -10.58 -8.60
C SER A 74 8.14 -9.64 -9.02
N LEU A 75 7.61 -9.83 -10.23
CA LEU A 75 6.44 -9.09 -10.71
C LEU A 75 5.23 -9.24 -9.79
N ALA A 76 5.10 -10.39 -9.12
CA ALA A 76 4.04 -10.63 -8.16
C ALA A 76 4.20 -9.73 -6.93
N PHE A 77 5.44 -9.55 -6.44
CA PHE A 77 5.73 -8.62 -5.35
C PHE A 77 5.44 -7.17 -5.76
N GLU A 78 5.92 -6.73 -6.92
CA GLU A 78 5.68 -5.37 -7.42
C GLU A 78 4.18 -5.06 -7.54
N ASN A 79 3.42 -6.01 -8.07
CA ASN A 79 1.97 -5.83 -8.25
C ASN A 79 1.21 -5.72 -6.92
N THR A 80 1.57 -6.51 -5.91
CA THR A 80 0.88 -6.51 -4.61
C THR A 80 1.35 -5.41 -3.66
N ASN A 81 2.51 -4.80 -3.94
CA ASN A 81 3.12 -3.80 -3.05
C ASN A 81 3.32 -2.42 -3.71
N ARG A 82 2.67 -2.19 -4.85
CA ARG A 82 2.71 -0.89 -5.52
C ARG A 82 2.24 0.24 -4.62
N GLY A 83 2.83 1.41 -4.77
CA GLY A 83 2.45 2.61 -4.05
C GLY A 83 2.84 2.64 -2.56
N LYS A 84 3.45 1.57 -2.03
CA LYS A 84 3.90 1.51 -0.64
C LYS A 84 5.32 2.05 -0.49
N ARG A 85 5.60 2.63 0.66
CA ARG A 85 6.97 2.80 1.17
C ARG A 85 7.41 1.53 1.86
N SER A 86 8.70 1.29 2.00
CA SER A 86 9.23 0.11 2.70
C SER A 86 10.30 0.51 3.70
N ILE A 87 10.30 -0.18 4.85
CA ILE A 87 11.37 -0.15 5.84
C ILE A 87 11.77 -1.57 6.21
N THR A 88 13.03 -1.73 6.57
CA THR A 88 13.55 -3.00 7.09
C THR A 88 13.65 -2.92 8.60
N LEU A 89 12.95 -3.80 9.31
CA LEU A 89 12.93 -3.82 10.77
C LEU A 89 12.72 -5.25 11.28
N ASP A 90 13.57 -5.67 12.21
CA ASP A 90 13.40 -6.95 12.90
C ASP A 90 12.54 -6.76 14.16
N VAL A 91 11.24 -6.86 13.99
CA VAL A 91 10.27 -6.74 15.11
C VAL A 91 10.33 -7.90 16.11
N GLY A 92 11.10 -8.96 15.81
CA GLY A 92 11.36 -10.07 16.74
C GLY A 92 12.43 -9.75 17.78
N THR A 93 13.20 -8.68 17.61
CA THR A 93 14.20 -8.24 18.58
C THR A 93 13.64 -7.17 19.52
N PRO A 94 14.12 -7.08 20.79
CA PRO A 94 13.70 -6.00 21.68
C PRO A 94 13.86 -4.60 21.09
N ALA A 95 15.02 -4.31 20.50
CA ALA A 95 15.29 -3.02 19.87
C ALA A 95 14.38 -2.75 18.68
N GLY A 96 14.11 -3.75 17.82
CA GLY A 96 13.19 -3.61 16.70
C GLY A 96 11.74 -3.43 17.17
N ARG A 97 11.33 -4.12 18.22
CA ARG A 97 10.02 -3.94 18.85
C ARG A 97 9.84 -2.51 19.38
N ASP A 98 10.84 -1.95 20.04
CA ASP A 98 10.79 -0.58 20.57
C ASP A 98 10.64 0.44 19.44
N VAL A 99 11.35 0.24 18.33
CA VAL A 99 11.21 1.08 17.12
C VAL A 99 9.80 0.91 16.53
N PHE A 100 9.31 -0.32 16.43
CA PHE A 100 7.98 -0.59 15.89
C PHE A 100 6.88 0.08 16.72
N LEU A 101 6.93 -0.01 18.05
CA LEU A 101 5.95 0.62 18.93
C LEU A 101 5.92 2.15 18.76
N ARG A 102 7.07 2.79 18.59
CA ARG A 102 7.13 4.23 18.26
C ARG A 102 6.51 4.56 16.89
N LEU A 103 6.63 3.67 15.91
CA LEU A 103 5.95 3.85 14.62
C LEU A 103 4.44 3.71 14.77
N VAL A 104 3.97 2.80 15.61
CA VAL A 104 2.54 2.59 15.90
C VAL A 104 1.90 3.85 16.49
N GLU A 105 2.61 4.60 17.35
CA GLU A 105 2.12 5.88 17.91
C GLU A 105 1.77 6.92 16.84
N HIS A 106 2.32 6.77 15.63
CA HIS A 106 2.14 7.68 14.50
C HIS A 106 1.36 7.06 13.34
N ALA A 107 0.69 5.94 13.55
CA ALA A 107 -0.08 5.22 12.55
C ALA A 107 -1.54 5.10 12.97
N ASP A 108 -2.44 5.09 11.98
CA ASP A 108 -3.87 4.94 12.21
C ASP A 108 -4.29 3.46 12.21
N ALA A 109 -3.51 2.60 11.53
CA ALA A 109 -3.78 1.18 11.47
C ALA A 109 -2.50 0.35 11.35
N VAL A 110 -2.58 -0.87 11.87
CA VAL A 110 -1.58 -1.93 11.69
C VAL A 110 -2.28 -3.11 11.02
N VAL A 111 -1.72 -3.60 9.93
CA VAL A 111 -2.24 -4.76 9.20
C VAL A 111 -1.22 -5.88 9.21
N GLU A 112 -1.65 -7.06 9.63
CA GLU A 112 -0.82 -8.25 9.69
C GLU A 112 -1.60 -9.48 9.18
N ASN A 113 -0.93 -10.53 8.78
CA ASN A 113 -1.51 -11.81 8.40
C ASN A 113 -0.68 -12.99 8.93
N PHE A 114 -0.15 -12.82 10.13
CA PHE A 114 0.59 -13.86 10.84
C PHE A 114 -0.33 -14.93 11.42
N ARG A 115 0.25 -15.98 11.92
CA ARG A 115 -0.50 -16.98 12.69
C ARG A 115 -0.96 -16.37 14.02
N ALA A 116 -2.14 -16.79 14.47
CA ALA A 116 -2.69 -16.34 15.75
C ALA A 116 -1.66 -16.49 16.89
N GLY A 117 -1.56 -15.48 17.75
CA GLY A 117 -0.66 -15.45 18.89
C GLY A 117 0.77 -14.95 18.58
N TRP A 118 1.08 -14.58 17.33
CA TRP A 118 2.43 -14.09 17.01
C TRP A 118 2.65 -12.63 17.43
N MET A 119 1.60 -11.82 17.48
CA MET A 119 1.62 -10.40 17.87
C MET A 119 1.31 -10.17 19.37
N THR A 120 1.35 -11.20 20.20
CA THR A 120 1.12 -11.11 21.66
C THR A 120 2.41 -10.93 22.44
#